data_cfe67e9db11285856bc0a48c0601d809
#
_entry.id   cfe67e9db11285856bc0a48c0601d809
#
_cell.length_a   1.000
_cell.length_b   1.000
_cell.length_c   1.000
_cell.angle_alpha   90.00
_cell.angle_beta   90.00
_cell.angle_gamma   90.00
#
_symmetry.space_group_name_H-M   'P 1'
#
loop_
_entity.id
_entity.type
_entity.pdbx_description
1 polymer ?
#
loop_
_entity_poly.entity_id
_entity_poly.type
_entity_poly.pdbx_seq_one_letter_code
_entity_poly.pdbx_strand_id
1 'polypeptide(L)'
;MAYDSFKMTIGNSYNSIIKEDFLTSKKNQIEYLYDRAIDREDDCLLNGNEFKQSPRIFDTKLKAQYYQTLKAVTIDKDDYIKSGDLLFCKKDYWLCTSSYDYHDLYCHAEFIRTNYTLKWQNSKGEIIEKRSYIISAAQYDNGEVTTHTMVLGSDQLLITLPCDEDTVCLNNAQRFLIDKNTVTPTAYKITRVDTVPYSDWDVGCIVLIATQTTLNPLTDRVDLMICDYKEDENSGSVVASVIPSIEYTTTQIKSGGSAKKFVAKFKDADGNDVTPTTFMWDINCSFKDKLVTTENDNYIKISVDDDSLIGEEFELTLTADGNTTSITIDIIEYY
;
A
#
# COMPACT_ATOMS: atom_id res chain seq x y z
N MET A 1 -69.69 -0.48 4.95
CA MET A 1 -68.74 0.13 3.98
C MET A 1 -68.22 1.50 4.44
N ALA A 2 -69.03 2.47 4.87
CA ALA A 2 -68.52 3.80 5.30
C ALA A 2 -67.67 3.75 6.59
N TYR A 3 -68.02 2.85 7.52
CA TYR A 3 -67.30 2.70 8.83
C TYR A 3 -65.90 2.06 8.63
N ASP A 4 -65.77 1.14 7.72
CA ASP A 4 -64.48 0.47 7.46
C ASP A 4 -63.50 1.39 6.71
N SER A 5 -63.99 2.22 5.79
CA SER A 5 -63.15 3.24 5.13
C SER A 5 -62.74 4.33 6.09
N PHE A 6 -63.56 4.74 7.02
CA PHE A 6 -63.24 5.70 8.08
C PHE A 6 -62.17 5.17 9.04
N LYS A 7 -62.27 3.90 9.43
CA LYS A 7 -61.30 3.22 10.28
C LYS A 7 -59.94 3.07 9.59
N MET A 8 -59.94 2.72 8.28
CA MET A 8 -58.69 2.66 7.51
C MET A 8 -58.02 4.04 7.36
N THR A 9 -58.76 5.09 7.13
CA THR A 9 -58.20 6.45 6.94
C THR A 9 -57.64 7.03 8.23
N ILE A 10 -58.41 6.93 9.34
CA ILE A 10 -57.95 7.44 10.65
C ILE A 10 -56.84 6.54 11.23
N GLY A 11 -56.97 5.23 11.10
CA GLY A 11 -55.99 4.29 11.66
C GLY A 11 -54.61 4.44 11.06
N ASN A 12 -54.50 4.60 9.78
CA ASN A 12 -53.19 4.81 9.13
C ASN A 12 -52.58 6.17 9.42
N SER A 13 -53.37 7.23 9.35
CA SER A 13 -52.91 8.59 9.67
C SER A 13 -52.55 8.76 11.14
N TYR A 14 -53.35 8.22 12.03
CA TYR A 14 -53.12 8.31 13.47
C TYR A 14 -51.89 7.48 13.92
N ASN A 15 -51.73 6.31 13.37
CA ASN A 15 -50.56 5.47 13.67
C ASN A 15 -49.26 6.08 13.13
N SER A 16 -49.26 6.79 12.00
CA SER A 16 -48.06 7.46 11.48
C SER A 16 -47.66 8.64 12.38
N ILE A 17 -48.61 9.45 12.80
CA ILE A 17 -48.39 10.61 13.72
C ILE A 17 -47.83 10.10 15.05
N ILE A 18 -48.45 9.10 15.66
CA ILE A 18 -47.95 8.53 16.93
C ILE A 18 -46.55 7.97 16.78
N LYS A 19 -46.26 7.31 15.66
CA LYS A 19 -44.93 6.79 15.43
C LYS A 19 -43.88 7.89 15.27
N GLU A 20 -44.19 8.95 14.57
CA GLU A 20 -43.32 10.12 14.39
C GLU A 20 -43.08 10.86 15.72
N ASP A 21 -44.14 11.11 16.50
CA ASP A 21 -44.04 11.74 17.80
C ASP A 21 -43.23 10.89 18.78
N PHE A 22 -43.41 9.57 18.75
CA PHE A 22 -42.62 8.62 19.55
C PHE A 22 -41.15 8.63 19.17
N LEU A 23 -40.83 8.57 17.90
CA LEU A 23 -39.45 8.61 17.40
C LEU A 23 -38.79 9.95 17.76
N THR A 24 -39.47 11.06 17.57
CA THR A 24 -39.00 12.40 17.94
C THR A 24 -38.71 12.52 19.43
N SER A 25 -39.64 12.04 20.25
CA SER A 25 -39.46 11.99 21.69
C SER A 25 -38.28 11.14 22.14
N LYS A 26 -38.10 9.98 21.51
CA LYS A 26 -36.95 9.09 21.74
C LYS A 26 -35.63 9.73 21.31
N LYS A 27 -35.60 10.39 20.16
CA LYS A 27 -34.42 11.09 19.64
C LYS A 27 -34.00 12.18 20.65
N ASN A 28 -34.91 13.04 21.07
CA ASN A 28 -34.64 14.10 22.04
C ASN A 28 -34.14 13.55 23.39
N GLN A 29 -34.69 12.40 23.84
CA GLN A 29 -34.23 11.74 25.06
C GLN A 29 -32.80 11.20 24.90
N ILE A 30 -32.48 10.60 23.77
CA ILE A 30 -31.14 10.07 23.48
C ILE A 30 -30.12 11.20 23.40
N GLU A 31 -30.42 12.27 22.67
CA GLU A 31 -29.58 13.47 22.57
C GLU A 31 -29.31 14.08 23.95
N TYR A 32 -30.36 14.24 24.75
CA TYR A 32 -30.24 14.76 26.12
C TYR A 32 -29.34 13.92 27.03
N LEU A 33 -29.46 12.59 26.95
CA LEU A 33 -28.64 11.67 27.73
C LEU A 33 -27.20 11.61 27.20
N TYR A 34 -27.05 11.72 25.88
CA TYR A 34 -25.74 11.72 25.24
C TYR A 34 -24.91 12.95 25.60
N ASP A 35 -25.51 14.13 25.59
CA ASP A 35 -24.84 15.38 25.93
C ASP A 35 -24.36 15.45 27.38
N ARG A 36 -24.97 14.69 28.27
CA ARG A 36 -24.62 14.63 29.70
C ARG A 36 -23.81 13.41 30.07
N ALA A 37 -23.45 12.59 29.08
CA ALA A 37 -22.71 11.37 29.32
C ALA A 37 -21.26 11.69 29.72
N ILE A 38 -20.81 11.09 30.82
CA ILE A 38 -19.45 11.27 31.37
C ILE A 38 -18.42 10.39 30.66
N ASP A 39 -18.87 9.47 29.83
CA ASP A 39 -18.08 8.48 29.08
C ASP A 39 -17.86 8.91 27.63
N ARG A 40 -18.03 10.18 27.32
CA ARG A 40 -17.64 10.77 26.03
C ARG A 40 -16.13 11.01 26.01
N GLU A 41 -15.52 10.64 24.89
CA GLU A 41 -14.07 10.78 24.67
C GLU A 41 -13.83 11.70 23.46
N ASP A 42 -13.18 12.84 23.71
CA ASP A 42 -12.93 13.85 22.67
C ASP A 42 -11.71 13.52 21.81
N ASP A 43 -10.74 12.76 22.35
CA ASP A 43 -9.48 12.43 21.69
C ASP A 43 -9.57 11.15 20.83
N CYS A 44 -10.73 10.87 20.22
CA CYS A 44 -10.92 9.70 19.38
C CYS A 44 -10.94 10.09 17.89
N LEU A 45 -10.34 9.25 17.05
CA LEU A 45 -10.31 9.40 15.58
C LEU A 45 -10.87 8.15 14.92
N LEU A 46 -11.78 8.30 13.97
CA LEU A 46 -12.30 7.21 13.15
C LEU A 46 -11.63 7.25 11.76
N ASN A 47 -10.89 6.20 11.40
CA ASN A 47 -10.11 6.15 10.16
C ASN A 47 -9.21 7.38 9.97
N GLY A 48 -8.68 7.93 11.07
CA GLY A 48 -7.84 9.13 11.07
C GLY A 48 -8.57 10.46 11.05
N ASN A 49 -9.91 10.48 11.02
CA ASN A 49 -10.74 11.68 11.05
C ASN A 49 -11.35 11.91 12.42
N GLU A 50 -11.50 13.17 12.80
CA GLU A 50 -12.21 13.56 14.01
C GLU A 50 -13.72 13.30 13.88
N PHE A 51 -14.34 12.89 14.98
CA PHE A 51 -15.80 12.80 15.05
C PHE A 51 -16.43 14.20 15.08
N LYS A 52 -17.56 14.37 14.43
CA LYS A 52 -18.37 15.59 14.55
C LYS A 52 -18.92 15.75 15.96
N GLN A 53 -19.26 14.64 16.58
CA GLN A 53 -19.70 14.57 17.96
C GLN A 53 -18.98 13.43 18.68
N SER A 54 -18.22 13.77 19.74
CA SER A 54 -17.40 12.83 20.51
C SER A 54 -18.15 11.56 20.89
N PRO A 55 -17.63 10.38 20.54
CA PRO A 55 -18.31 9.12 20.80
C PRO A 55 -18.35 8.81 22.29
N ARG A 56 -19.37 8.09 22.71
CA ARG A 56 -19.41 7.48 24.05
C ARG A 56 -18.65 6.16 24.00
N ILE A 57 -17.71 5.99 24.91
CA ILE A 57 -16.82 4.83 24.97
C ILE A 57 -17.07 4.02 26.23
N PHE A 58 -17.38 2.76 26.05
CA PHE A 58 -17.62 1.82 27.14
C PHE A 58 -16.56 0.73 27.13
N ASP A 59 -15.91 0.51 28.27
CA ASP A 59 -15.07 -0.66 28.44
C ASP A 59 -15.99 -1.87 28.64
N THR A 60 -15.81 -2.88 27.80
CA THR A 60 -16.47 -4.15 28.05
C THR A 60 -15.66 -4.96 29.04
N LYS A 61 -16.36 -5.75 29.88
CA LYS A 61 -15.69 -6.74 30.73
C LYS A 61 -14.88 -7.66 29.83
N LEU A 62 -13.60 -7.87 30.20
CA LEU A 62 -12.74 -8.86 29.57
C LEU A 62 -13.52 -10.16 29.35
N LYS A 63 -13.89 -10.45 28.11
CA LYS A 63 -14.35 -11.77 27.76
C LYS A 63 -13.12 -12.67 27.77
N ALA A 64 -13.09 -13.56 28.75
CA ALA A 64 -12.14 -14.66 28.90
C ALA A 64 -10.81 -14.52 28.14
N GLN A 65 -9.83 -14.05 28.84
CA GLN A 65 -8.42 -14.45 28.79
C GLN A 65 -7.41 -13.61 28.01
N TYR A 66 -7.66 -13.03 26.80
CA TYR A 66 -6.49 -12.50 26.06
C TYR A 66 -6.74 -11.29 25.16
N TYR A 67 -7.93 -10.78 25.00
CA TYR A 67 -8.19 -9.61 24.18
C TYR A 67 -9.03 -8.55 24.88
N GLN A 68 -8.68 -7.32 24.64
CA GLN A 68 -9.45 -6.18 25.12
C GLN A 68 -10.48 -5.81 24.06
N THR A 69 -11.71 -5.60 24.50
CA THR A 69 -12.79 -5.12 23.66
C THR A 69 -13.27 -3.77 24.16
N LEU A 70 -13.80 -2.97 23.28
CA LEU A 70 -14.32 -1.65 23.52
C LEU A 70 -15.65 -1.52 22.78
N LYS A 71 -16.60 -0.80 23.36
CA LYS A 71 -17.85 -0.44 22.71
C LYS A 71 -17.91 1.06 22.53
N ALA A 72 -18.34 1.49 21.35
CA ALA A 72 -18.61 2.89 21.08
C ALA A 72 -20.07 3.09 20.68
N VAL A 73 -20.60 4.25 21.02
CA VAL A 73 -21.92 4.70 20.58
C VAL A 73 -21.78 6.10 19.99
N THR A 74 -22.33 6.30 18.80
CA THR A 74 -22.43 7.60 18.13
C THR A 74 -23.87 7.89 17.78
N ILE A 75 -24.28 9.16 17.74
CA ILE A 75 -25.65 9.58 17.41
C ILE A 75 -25.72 10.41 16.13
N ASP A 76 -24.61 11.04 15.70
CA ASP A 76 -24.56 11.72 14.42
C ASP A 76 -24.43 10.68 13.30
N LYS A 77 -25.25 10.80 12.25
CA LYS A 77 -25.24 9.85 11.12
C LYS A 77 -23.96 9.88 10.31
N ASP A 78 -23.31 11.03 10.26
CA ASP A 78 -22.04 11.16 9.55
C ASP A 78 -20.87 10.51 10.30
N ASP A 79 -21.05 10.27 11.60
CA ASP A 79 -20.10 9.59 12.48
C ASP A 79 -20.44 8.10 12.70
N TYR A 80 -21.36 7.54 11.92
CA TYR A 80 -21.72 6.13 12.06
C TYR A 80 -20.57 5.21 11.71
N ILE A 81 -20.25 4.36 12.65
CA ILE A 81 -19.14 3.41 12.59
C ILE A 81 -19.58 2.18 11.81
N LYS A 82 -18.74 1.70 10.92
CA LYS A 82 -18.97 0.47 10.16
C LYS A 82 -18.03 -0.64 10.61
N SER A 83 -18.44 -1.88 10.40
CA SER A 83 -17.53 -3.02 10.58
C SER A 83 -16.30 -2.85 9.69
N GLY A 84 -15.12 -3.12 10.22
CA GLY A 84 -13.83 -2.89 9.54
C GLY A 84 -13.21 -1.50 9.78
N ASP A 85 -13.95 -0.53 10.31
CA ASP A 85 -13.39 0.78 10.64
C ASP A 85 -12.32 0.67 11.74
N LEU A 86 -11.33 1.57 11.67
CA LEU A 86 -10.26 1.67 12.65
C LEU A 86 -10.48 2.89 13.54
N LEU A 87 -10.67 2.65 14.83
CA LEU A 87 -10.80 3.68 15.86
C LEU A 87 -9.46 3.86 16.57
N PHE A 88 -8.92 5.07 16.60
CA PHE A 88 -7.85 5.44 17.50
C PHE A 88 -8.48 6.11 18.72
N CYS A 89 -8.33 5.53 19.90
CA CYS A 89 -8.90 6.04 21.14
C CYS A 89 -8.09 5.52 22.34
N LYS A 90 -7.95 6.35 23.40
CA LYS A 90 -7.16 6.01 24.60
C LYS A 90 -5.72 5.57 24.29
N LYS A 91 -5.10 6.19 23.28
CA LYS A 91 -3.73 5.93 22.79
C LYS A 91 -3.53 4.56 22.13
N ASP A 92 -4.58 3.85 21.79
CA ASP A 92 -4.56 2.55 21.14
C ASP A 92 -5.40 2.55 19.87
N TYR A 93 -5.13 1.56 19.01
CA TYR A 93 -5.92 1.32 17.81
C TYR A 93 -6.87 0.15 18.02
N TRP A 94 -8.10 0.33 17.59
CA TRP A 94 -9.20 -0.59 17.78
C TRP A 94 -9.87 -0.87 16.44
N LEU A 95 -10.04 -2.14 16.10
CA LEU A 95 -10.69 -2.57 14.87
C LEU A 95 -12.16 -2.89 15.15
N CYS A 96 -13.08 -2.28 14.42
CA CYS A 96 -14.50 -2.54 14.52
C CYS A 96 -14.82 -3.93 13.96
N THR A 97 -15.35 -4.80 14.81
CA THR A 97 -15.74 -6.16 14.41
C THR A 97 -17.22 -6.30 14.13
N SER A 98 -18.05 -5.44 14.69
CA SER A 98 -19.47 -5.39 14.40
C SER A 98 -20.04 -3.99 14.70
N SER A 99 -21.00 -3.59 13.90
CA SER A 99 -21.74 -2.35 14.11
C SER A 99 -23.24 -2.61 13.93
N TYR A 100 -24.03 -1.81 14.59
CA TYR A 100 -25.47 -1.90 14.54
C TYR A 100 -26.09 -0.51 14.59
N ASP A 101 -26.87 -0.17 13.58
CA ASP A 101 -27.68 1.03 13.54
C ASP A 101 -29.04 0.76 14.18
N TYR A 102 -29.37 1.49 15.23
CA TYR A 102 -30.65 1.40 15.90
C TYR A 102 -31.62 2.46 15.36
N HIS A 103 -32.32 2.11 14.29
CA HIS A 103 -33.41 2.90 13.71
C HIS A 103 -33.05 4.37 13.40
N ASP A 104 -31.85 4.60 12.90
CA ASP A 104 -31.34 5.97 12.65
C ASP A 104 -31.28 6.87 13.91
N LEU A 105 -31.32 6.31 15.09
CA LEU A 105 -31.26 7.04 16.35
C LEU A 105 -29.84 7.08 16.94
N TYR A 106 -29.12 5.99 16.83
CA TYR A 106 -27.71 5.88 17.21
C TYR A 106 -27.06 4.66 16.56
N CYS A 107 -25.77 4.72 16.40
CA CYS A 107 -24.96 3.58 15.99
C CYS A 107 -24.23 3.03 17.22
N HIS A 108 -24.21 1.70 17.36
CA HIS A 108 -23.47 0.99 18.39
C HIS A 108 -22.46 0.06 17.70
N ALA A 109 -21.20 0.18 18.08
CA ALA A 109 -20.11 -0.61 17.50
C ALA A 109 -19.30 -1.33 18.59
N GLU A 110 -18.85 -2.53 18.26
CA GLU A 110 -17.93 -3.31 19.08
C GLU A 110 -16.56 -3.39 18.40
N PHE A 111 -15.53 -3.17 19.20
CA PHE A 111 -14.14 -3.12 18.74
C PHE A 111 -13.27 -4.12 19.47
N ILE A 112 -12.23 -4.56 18.78
CA ILE A 112 -11.15 -5.36 19.34
C ILE A 112 -9.84 -4.57 19.24
N ARG A 113 -9.02 -4.62 20.29
CA ARG A 113 -7.73 -3.93 20.30
C ARG A 113 -6.77 -4.59 19.32
N THR A 114 -6.19 -3.80 18.41
CA THR A 114 -5.14 -4.29 17.51
C THR A 114 -3.83 -4.46 18.28
N ASN A 115 -3.06 -5.50 17.96
CA ASN A 115 -1.82 -5.81 18.64
C ASN A 115 -0.59 -5.86 17.72
N TYR A 116 -0.79 -5.77 16.40
CA TYR A 116 0.28 -5.82 15.42
C TYR A 116 0.00 -4.92 14.21
N THR A 117 1.07 -4.49 13.52
CA THR A 117 0.98 -3.86 12.20
C THR A 117 1.55 -4.82 11.19
N LEU A 118 0.68 -5.40 10.37
CA LEU A 118 1.08 -6.32 9.32
C LEU A 118 1.61 -5.53 8.12
N LYS A 119 2.69 -6.04 7.51
CA LYS A 119 3.35 -5.40 6.36
C LYS A 119 3.52 -6.39 5.23
N TRP A 120 3.27 -5.95 4.01
CA TRP A 120 3.54 -6.73 2.80
C TRP A 120 3.71 -5.80 1.61
N GLN A 121 4.24 -6.34 0.52
CA GLN A 121 4.31 -5.65 -0.76
C GLN A 121 3.14 -6.11 -1.63
N ASN A 122 2.41 -5.15 -2.23
CA ASN A 122 1.34 -5.46 -3.16
C ASN A 122 1.88 -5.80 -4.56
N SER A 123 1.00 -6.13 -5.50
CA SER A 123 1.37 -6.46 -6.89
C SER A 123 1.96 -5.28 -7.68
N LYS A 124 1.81 -4.05 -7.17
CA LYS A 124 2.36 -2.82 -7.77
C LYS A 124 3.74 -2.46 -7.20
N GLY A 125 4.25 -3.24 -6.24
CA GLY A 125 5.51 -2.93 -5.58
C GLY A 125 5.37 -2.05 -4.32
N GLU A 126 4.19 -1.52 -4.02
CA GLU A 126 3.96 -0.63 -2.89
C GLU A 126 3.94 -1.40 -1.57
N ILE A 127 4.55 -0.81 -0.54
CA ILE A 127 4.53 -1.39 0.81
C ILE A 127 3.22 -1.00 1.50
N ILE A 128 2.44 -2.00 1.85
CA ILE A 128 1.17 -1.85 2.56
C ILE A 128 1.39 -2.15 4.03
N GLU A 129 0.86 -1.28 4.89
CA GLU A 129 0.88 -1.44 6.34
C GLU A 129 -0.55 -1.37 6.88
N LYS A 130 -1.03 -2.42 7.55
CA LYS A 130 -2.37 -2.46 8.13
C LYS A 130 -2.32 -2.87 9.60
N ARG A 131 -3.10 -2.17 10.43
CA ARG A 131 -3.32 -2.58 11.80
C ARG A 131 -4.12 -3.88 11.84
N SER A 132 -3.68 -4.83 12.63
CA SER A 132 -4.26 -6.16 12.71
C SER A 132 -4.42 -6.63 14.14
N TYR A 133 -5.35 -7.54 14.33
CA TYR A 133 -5.47 -8.33 15.53
C TYR A 133 -5.01 -9.76 15.25
N ILE A 134 -3.99 -10.22 15.95
CA ILE A 134 -3.36 -11.52 15.74
C ILE A 134 -3.39 -12.33 17.04
N ILE A 135 -3.89 -13.55 16.95
CA ILE A 135 -3.89 -14.52 18.04
C ILE A 135 -3.40 -15.88 17.55
N SER A 136 -2.97 -16.72 18.48
CA SER A 136 -2.71 -18.14 18.18
C SER A 136 -4.02 -18.87 17.92
N ALA A 137 -4.09 -19.64 16.84
CA ALA A 137 -5.28 -20.41 16.50
C ALA A 137 -5.62 -21.50 17.56
N ALA A 138 -4.64 -21.92 18.39
CA ALA A 138 -4.86 -22.81 19.51
C ALA A 138 -5.71 -22.20 20.63
N GLN A 139 -5.85 -20.88 20.66
CA GLN A 139 -6.69 -20.15 21.62
C GLN A 139 -8.14 -19.99 21.15
N TYR A 140 -8.44 -20.42 19.93
CA TYR A 140 -9.79 -20.42 19.42
C TYR A 140 -10.55 -21.58 20.09
N ASP A 141 -11.46 -21.24 20.98
CA ASP A 141 -12.33 -22.19 21.66
C ASP A 141 -13.32 -22.76 20.64
N ASN A 142 -13.09 -23.99 20.21
CA ASN A 142 -13.97 -24.71 19.29
C ASN A 142 -15.23 -25.28 19.96
N GLY A 143 -15.51 -24.81 21.20
CA GLY A 143 -16.76 -25.17 21.90
C GLY A 143 -16.81 -26.58 22.46
N GLU A 144 -15.74 -27.36 22.37
CA GLU A 144 -15.66 -28.66 23.01
C GLU A 144 -15.05 -28.51 24.41
N VAL A 145 -15.89 -28.71 25.42
CA VAL A 145 -15.48 -28.84 26.82
C VAL A 145 -14.89 -30.23 27.02
N THR A 146 -13.58 -30.37 26.80
CA THR A 146 -12.89 -31.60 27.17
C THR A 146 -11.98 -31.36 28.36
N THR A 147 -12.32 -32.01 29.44
CA THR A 147 -11.45 -32.26 30.59
C THR A 147 -10.23 -33.04 30.10
N HIS A 148 -9.04 -32.47 30.22
CA HIS A 148 -7.74 -33.06 29.89
C HIS A 148 -7.37 -33.04 28.39
N THR A 149 -7.03 -31.91 27.88
CA THR A 149 -6.35 -31.83 26.58
C THR A 149 -4.92 -31.31 26.77
N MET A 150 -3.94 -32.07 26.29
CA MET A 150 -2.64 -31.51 25.96
C MET A 150 -2.86 -30.37 25.00
N VAL A 151 -2.55 -29.15 25.37
CA VAL A 151 -2.46 -28.02 24.44
C VAL A 151 -1.23 -28.30 23.58
N LEU A 152 -1.43 -28.96 22.46
CA LEU A 152 -0.43 -29.02 21.39
C LEU A 152 -0.26 -27.57 20.91
N GLY A 153 0.97 -27.05 20.97
CA GLY A 153 1.27 -25.75 20.40
C GLY A 153 0.81 -25.73 18.93
N SER A 154 -0.08 -24.82 18.59
CA SER A 154 -0.48 -24.64 17.20
C SER A 154 0.48 -23.64 16.55
N ASP A 155 1.13 -24.05 15.47
CA ASP A 155 1.96 -23.20 14.63
C ASP A 155 1.12 -22.26 13.75
N GLN A 156 -0.18 -22.14 14.07
CA GLN A 156 -1.12 -21.35 13.30
C GLN A 156 -1.49 -20.05 14.02
N LEU A 157 -1.61 -18.99 13.24
CA LEU A 157 -2.12 -17.70 13.68
C LEU A 157 -3.46 -17.41 13.00
N LEU A 158 -4.37 -16.80 13.75
CA LEU A 158 -5.57 -16.16 13.25
C LEU A 158 -5.30 -14.67 13.20
N ILE A 159 -5.45 -14.07 12.02
CA ILE A 159 -5.18 -12.65 11.74
C ILE A 159 -6.47 -11.99 11.28
N THR A 160 -6.91 -10.98 11.99
CA THR A 160 -8.08 -10.17 11.62
C THR A 160 -7.62 -8.81 11.14
N LEU A 161 -8.10 -8.41 9.96
CA LEU A 161 -7.77 -7.17 9.26
C LEU A 161 -9.05 -6.45 8.82
N PRO A 162 -9.03 -5.12 8.62
CA PRO A 162 -10.10 -4.46 7.89
C PRO A 162 -10.22 -5.00 6.47
N CYS A 163 -11.43 -5.07 5.93
CA CYS A 163 -11.70 -5.45 4.56
C CYS A 163 -11.63 -4.19 3.67
N ASP A 164 -10.59 -4.07 2.88
CA ASP A 164 -10.39 -2.99 1.91
C ASP A 164 -9.75 -3.52 0.62
N GLU A 165 -9.50 -2.63 -0.36
CA GLU A 165 -8.94 -2.99 -1.67
C GLU A 165 -7.59 -3.72 -1.56
N ASP A 166 -6.75 -3.36 -0.58
CA ASP A 166 -5.44 -3.97 -0.37
C ASP A 166 -5.55 -5.37 0.25
N THR A 167 -6.48 -5.54 1.19
CA THR A 167 -6.61 -6.77 1.95
C THR A 167 -7.42 -7.85 1.23
N VAL A 168 -8.38 -7.46 0.37
CA VAL A 168 -9.14 -8.38 -0.49
C VAL A 168 -8.23 -9.09 -1.51
N CYS A 169 -7.12 -8.47 -1.90
CA CYS A 169 -6.15 -9.06 -2.82
C CYS A 169 -5.26 -10.15 -2.19
N LEU A 170 -5.30 -10.31 -0.87
CA LEU A 170 -4.52 -11.34 -0.17
C LEU A 170 -4.99 -12.74 -0.55
N ASN A 171 -4.05 -13.65 -0.72
CA ASN A 171 -4.32 -15.02 -1.15
C ASN A 171 -3.46 -16.05 -0.37
N ASN A 172 -3.76 -17.33 -0.56
CA ASN A 172 -3.08 -18.42 0.14
C ASN A 172 -1.57 -18.57 -0.17
N ALA A 173 -1.03 -17.82 -1.13
CA ALA A 173 0.41 -17.83 -1.41
C ALA A 173 1.18 -16.78 -0.61
N GLN A 174 0.49 -15.76 -0.11
CA GLN A 174 1.10 -14.64 0.60
C GLN A 174 1.77 -15.08 1.90
N ARG A 175 2.95 -14.52 2.16
CA ARG A 175 3.75 -14.76 3.37
C ARG A 175 3.93 -13.44 4.13
N PHE A 176 4.10 -13.55 5.45
CA PHE A 176 4.34 -12.40 6.34
C PHE A 176 5.44 -12.72 7.34
N LEU A 177 6.21 -11.70 7.72
CA LEU A 177 7.05 -11.75 8.91
C LEU A 177 6.25 -11.20 10.09
N ILE A 178 6.00 -12.07 11.09
CA ILE A 178 5.20 -11.72 12.27
C ILE A 178 5.99 -12.08 13.51
N ASP A 179 6.70 -11.12 14.06
CA ASP A 179 7.47 -11.31 15.29
C ASP A 179 7.73 -9.94 15.95
N LYS A 180 8.01 -9.94 17.25
CA LYS A 180 8.63 -8.81 17.96
C LYS A 180 10.15 -8.82 17.82
N ASN A 181 10.74 -9.98 17.54
CA ASN A 181 12.15 -10.11 17.24
C ASN A 181 12.39 -9.72 15.77
N THR A 182 13.00 -8.57 15.56
CA THR A 182 13.31 -8.04 14.21
C THR A 182 14.64 -8.56 13.65
N VAL A 183 15.41 -9.33 14.40
CA VAL A 183 16.69 -9.89 13.94
C VAL A 183 16.49 -11.24 13.26
N THR A 184 15.66 -12.08 13.85
CA THR A 184 15.32 -13.41 13.33
C THR A 184 13.80 -13.61 13.42
N PRO A 185 13.01 -12.89 12.62
CA PRO A 185 11.55 -12.97 12.70
C PRO A 185 11.03 -14.30 12.16
N THR A 186 9.89 -14.69 12.67
CA THR A 186 9.20 -15.90 12.21
C THR A 186 8.35 -15.56 10.99
N ALA A 187 8.48 -16.39 9.94
CA ALA A 187 7.67 -16.27 8.72
C ALA A 187 6.39 -17.12 8.84
N TYR A 188 5.28 -16.59 8.34
CA TYR A 188 3.98 -17.26 8.27
C TYR A 188 3.43 -17.18 6.85
N LYS A 189 2.80 -18.27 6.40
CA LYS A 189 2.15 -18.37 5.10
C LYS A 189 0.64 -18.48 5.29
N ILE A 190 -0.14 -17.71 4.53
CA ILE A 190 -1.61 -17.82 4.53
C ILE A 190 -1.99 -19.21 4.00
N THR A 191 -2.84 -19.90 4.75
CA THR A 191 -3.44 -21.19 4.36
C THR A 191 -4.93 -21.06 4.06
N ARG A 192 -5.59 -20.03 4.60
CA ARG A 192 -7.00 -19.75 4.37
C ARG A 192 -7.28 -18.25 4.47
N VAL A 193 -8.15 -17.77 3.59
CA VAL A 193 -8.69 -16.41 3.59
C VAL A 193 -10.20 -16.48 3.67
N ASP A 194 -10.78 -15.90 4.73
CA ASP A 194 -12.22 -15.80 4.93
C ASP A 194 -12.64 -14.34 4.77
N THR A 195 -13.21 -14.01 3.62
CA THR A 195 -13.67 -12.65 3.30
C THR A 195 -15.16 -12.43 3.56
N VAL A 196 -15.96 -13.49 3.56
CA VAL A 196 -17.42 -13.41 3.63
C VAL A 196 -18.00 -13.46 5.04
N PRO A 197 -17.54 -14.34 5.97
CA PRO A 197 -18.22 -14.54 7.25
C PRO A 197 -18.22 -13.32 8.17
N TYR A 198 -17.29 -12.39 7.98
CA TYR A 198 -17.07 -11.22 8.85
C TYR A 198 -17.23 -9.91 8.10
N SER A 199 -17.72 -9.94 6.88
CA SER A 199 -18.02 -8.78 6.05
C SER A 199 -19.51 -8.49 6.00
N ASP A 200 -19.84 -7.20 5.89
CA ASP A 200 -21.17 -6.70 5.64
C ASP A 200 -21.19 -6.02 4.27
N TRP A 201 -21.43 -6.81 3.20
CA TRP A 201 -21.32 -6.39 1.79
C TRP A 201 -19.91 -5.91 1.44
N ASP A 202 -19.70 -4.60 1.33
CA ASP A 202 -18.45 -3.95 0.89
C ASP A 202 -17.54 -3.55 2.05
N VAL A 203 -17.96 -3.76 3.30
CA VAL A 203 -17.24 -3.38 4.52
C VAL A 203 -17.12 -4.57 5.46
N GLY A 204 -16.27 -4.48 6.45
CA GLY A 204 -16.13 -5.54 7.45
C GLY A 204 -14.70 -5.92 7.73
N CYS A 205 -14.52 -7.13 8.23
CA CYS A 205 -13.21 -7.69 8.51
C CYS A 205 -12.97 -8.93 7.64
N ILE A 206 -11.72 -9.12 7.23
CA ILE A 206 -11.25 -10.40 6.71
C ILE A 206 -10.48 -11.13 7.79
N VAL A 207 -10.58 -12.45 7.77
CA VAL A 207 -9.88 -13.32 8.70
C VAL A 207 -8.98 -14.25 7.92
N LEU A 208 -7.69 -14.25 8.27
CA LEU A 208 -6.67 -15.08 7.65
C LEU A 208 -6.23 -16.13 8.66
N ILE A 209 -6.03 -17.36 8.19
CA ILE A 209 -5.31 -18.39 8.93
C ILE A 209 -3.94 -18.52 8.27
N ALA A 210 -2.88 -18.32 9.07
CA ALA A 210 -1.51 -18.43 8.61
C ALA A 210 -0.76 -19.50 9.43
N THR A 211 0.03 -20.32 8.76
CA THR A 211 0.86 -21.37 9.37
C THR A 211 2.32 -20.97 9.30
N GLN A 212 3.08 -21.28 10.34
CA GLN A 212 4.50 -21.02 10.37
C GLN A 212 5.21 -21.69 9.20
N THR A 213 6.16 -20.96 8.59
CA THR A 213 6.98 -21.42 7.48
C THR A 213 8.43 -21.00 7.66
N THR A 214 9.31 -21.45 6.79
CA THR A 214 10.72 -21.10 6.83
C THR A 214 10.97 -19.73 6.24
N LEU A 215 11.90 -18.98 6.86
CA LEU A 215 12.43 -17.74 6.32
C LEU A 215 13.21 -18.03 5.03
N ASN A 216 13.03 -17.21 4.00
CA ASN A 216 13.84 -17.25 2.78
C ASN A 216 14.82 -16.06 2.76
N PRO A 217 16.11 -16.27 3.07
CA PRO A 217 17.08 -15.17 3.15
C PRO A 217 17.30 -14.41 1.82
N LEU A 218 16.88 -14.98 0.69
CA LEU A 218 17.07 -14.37 -0.64
C LEU A 218 15.96 -13.38 -0.99
N THR A 219 14.75 -13.59 -0.48
CA THR A 219 13.58 -12.79 -0.84
C THR A 219 12.94 -12.06 0.34
N ASP A 220 13.23 -12.52 1.58
CA ASP A 220 12.62 -11.93 2.76
C ASP A 220 13.50 -10.79 3.30
N ARG A 221 12.96 -9.58 3.31
CA ARG A 221 13.61 -8.37 3.85
C ARG A 221 13.25 -8.21 5.31
N VAL A 222 14.13 -8.73 6.16
CA VAL A 222 13.97 -8.72 7.63
C VAL A 222 13.99 -7.29 8.18
N ASP A 223 14.79 -6.42 7.61
CA ASP A 223 14.88 -4.99 7.95
C ASP A 223 13.56 -4.23 7.72
N LEU A 224 12.79 -4.62 6.70
CA LEU A 224 11.47 -4.06 6.38
C LEU A 224 10.32 -4.85 7.02
N MET A 225 10.59 -6.04 7.56
CA MET A 225 9.60 -7.00 8.04
C MET A 225 8.63 -7.44 6.94
N ILE A 226 9.14 -7.72 5.73
CA ILE A 226 8.36 -8.11 4.54
C ILE A 226 8.92 -9.41 3.96
N CYS A 227 8.03 -10.38 3.71
CA CYS A 227 8.33 -11.59 2.95
C CYS A 227 8.20 -11.34 1.44
N ASP A 228 8.97 -12.14 0.66
CA ASP A 228 8.89 -12.19 -0.80
C ASP A 228 8.98 -10.79 -1.44
N TYR A 229 9.83 -9.95 -0.88
CA TYR A 229 10.06 -8.59 -1.36
C TYR A 229 10.65 -8.63 -2.77
N LYS A 230 10.04 -7.89 -3.66
CA LYS A 230 10.55 -7.63 -5.01
C LYS A 230 11.06 -6.21 -5.02
N GLU A 231 12.32 -6.04 -5.34
CA GLU A 231 12.81 -4.71 -5.69
C GLU A 231 12.01 -4.26 -6.92
N ASP A 232 11.41 -3.09 -6.85
CA ASP A 232 10.78 -2.51 -8.03
C ASP A 232 11.84 -2.41 -9.10
N GLU A 233 11.61 -3.03 -10.26
CA GLU A 233 12.44 -2.81 -11.44
C GLU A 233 12.44 -1.32 -11.84
N ASN A 234 11.53 -0.51 -11.28
CA ASN A 234 11.43 0.94 -11.41
C ASN A 234 11.89 1.74 -10.18
N SER A 235 12.00 1.15 -8.99
CA SER A 235 12.89 1.66 -7.97
C SER A 235 14.26 1.09 -8.32
N GLY A 236 14.78 1.53 -9.42
CA GLY A 236 16.19 1.33 -9.72
C GLY A 236 16.93 1.54 -8.42
N SER A 237 17.77 0.58 -8.04
CA SER A 237 18.91 0.87 -7.19
C SER A 237 19.23 2.33 -7.50
N VAL A 238 19.61 3.13 -6.51
CA VAL A 238 20.31 4.37 -6.84
C VAL A 238 21.45 3.88 -7.74
N VAL A 239 21.16 3.71 -9.02
CA VAL A 239 22.16 3.63 -10.06
C VAL A 239 22.80 4.97 -9.89
N ALA A 240 23.97 4.96 -9.32
CA ALA A 240 24.80 6.14 -9.24
C ALA A 240 24.63 6.77 -10.61
N SER A 241 23.96 7.94 -10.65
CA SER A 241 23.43 8.47 -11.90
C SER A 241 24.61 8.54 -12.87
N VAL A 242 24.66 7.57 -13.78
CA VAL A 242 25.80 7.47 -14.71
C VAL A 242 25.74 8.70 -15.60
N ILE A 243 26.70 9.58 -15.44
CA ILE A 243 26.82 10.79 -16.26
C ILE A 243 27.73 10.43 -17.42
N PRO A 244 27.18 10.22 -18.63
CA PRO A 244 27.99 9.95 -19.81
C PRO A 244 28.71 11.22 -20.24
N SER A 245 29.93 11.08 -20.71
CA SER A 245 30.71 12.15 -21.33
C SER A 245 31.49 11.60 -22.52
N ILE A 246 31.71 12.43 -23.52
CA ILE A 246 32.45 12.05 -24.73
C ILE A 246 33.82 12.71 -24.67
N GLU A 247 34.88 11.91 -24.63
CA GLU A 247 36.27 12.38 -24.73
C GLU A 247 36.75 12.36 -26.17
N TYR A 248 37.24 13.48 -26.64
CA TYR A 248 37.71 13.64 -28.02
C TYR A 248 38.88 14.60 -28.11
N THR A 249 39.64 14.52 -29.22
CA THR A 249 40.77 15.40 -29.50
C THR A 249 40.32 16.63 -30.28
N THR A 250 39.30 16.48 -31.12
CA THR A 250 38.76 17.55 -31.97
C THR A 250 37.34 17.19 -32.38
N THR A 251 36.50 18.20 -32.56
CA THR A 251 35.15 18.07 -33.13
C THR A 251 35.12 18.24 -34.63
N GLN A 252 36.27 18.36 -35.28
CA GLN A 252 36.38 18.56 -36.74
C GLN A 252 36.83 17.28 -37.41
N ILE A 253 36.09 16.86 -38.42
CA ILE A 253 36.46 15.75 -39.29
C ILE A 253 36.78 16.30 -40.69
N LYS A 254 37.95 15.93 -41.22
CA LYS A 254 38.36 16.34 -42.58
C LYS A 254 37.81 15.34 -43.58
N SER A 255 37.19 15.86 -44.67
CA SER A 255 36.82 15.01 -45.81
C SER A 255 38.05 14.36 -46.42
N GLY A 256 38.01 13.03 -46.69
CA GLY A 256 39.16 12.26 -47.14
C GLY A 256 40.26 12.07 -46.10
N GLY A 257 40.06 12.52 -44.86
CA GLY A 257 41.03 12.43 -43.75
C GLY A 257 40.92 11.13 -42.94
N SER A 258 41.86 10.98 -41.99
CA SER A 258 41.84 9.83 -41.08
C SER A 258 40.66 9.86 -40.13
N ALA A 259 40.06 8.70 -39.81
CA ALA A 259 38.98 8.57 -38.87
C ALA A 259 39.31 9.18 -37.49
N LYS A 260 38.39 9.94 -36.94
CA LYS A 260 38.49 10.55 -35.59
C LYS A 260 37.88 9.64 -34.58
N LYS A 261 38.50 9.54 -33.40
CA LYS A 261 38.11 8.65 -32.31
C LYS A 261 37.39 9.49 -31.22
N PHE A 262 36.21 9.03 -30.81
CA PHE A 262 35.41 9.55 -29.72
C PHE A 262 35.27 8.44 -28.68
N VAL A 263 35.64 8.71 -27.44
CA VAL A 263 35.69 7.71 -26.37
C VAL A 263 34.58 8.00 -25.36
N ALA A 264 33.79 6.98 -25.04
CA ALA A 264 32.79 7.06 -23.97
C ALA A 264 33.49 7.02 -22.61
N LYS A 265 33.09 7.92 -21.72
CA LYS A 265 33.49 7.97 -20.32
C LYS A 265 32.21 8.09 -19.48
N PHE A 266 32.22 7.38 -18.37
CA PHE A 266 31.05 7.30 -17.49
C PHE A 266 31.50 7.57 -16.06
N LYS A 267 30.83 8.52 -15.41
CA LYS A 267 31.11 8.92 -14.03
C LYS A 267 29.85 8.90 -13.20
N ASP A 268 29.97 8.67 -11.90
CA ASP A 268 28.90 8.88 -10.94
C ASP A 268 28.77 10.37 -10.56
N ALA A 269 27.78 10.68 -9.71
CA ALA A 269 27.55 12.05 -9.21
C ALA A 269 28.73 12.59 -8.38
N ASP A 270 29.56 11.70 -7.83
CA ASP A 270 30.75 12.04 -7.03
C ASP A 270 32.01 12.15 -7.89
N GLY A 271 31.92 11.89 -9.21
CA GLY A 271 33.01 12.00 -10.18
C GLY A 271 33.90 10.77 -10.30
N ASN A 272 33.54 9.64 -9.70
CA ASN A 272 34.27 8.38 -9.83
C ASN A 272 33.91 7.69 -11.15
N ASP A 273 34.86 6.94 -11.73
CA ASP A 273 34.61 6.16 -12.94
C ASP A 273 33.71 4.97 -12.62
N VAL A 274 32.63 4.82 -13.39
CA VAL A 274 31.64 3.72 -13.26
C VAL A 274 31.46 3.01 -14.60
N THR A 275 30.98 1.78 -14.58
CA THR A 275 30.66 1.02 -15.79
C THR A 275 29.12 1.01 -15.93
N PRO A 276 28.55 1.54 -17.02
CA PRO A 276 27.11 1.50 -17.25
C PRO A 276 26.65 0.07 -17.54
N THR A 277 25.36 -0.19 -17.26
CA THR A 277 24.74 -1.48 -17.61
C THR A 277 24.54 -1.59 -19.12
N THR A 278 24.11 -0.49 -19.73
CA THR A 278 23.92 -0.39 -21.19
C THR A 278 24.31 0.98 -21.67
N PHE A 279 24.95 1.05 -22.84
CA PHE A 279 25.14 2.31 -23.54
C PHE A 279 25.08 2.12 -25.06
N MET A 280 24.77 3.21 -25.77
CA MET A 280 24.69 3.22 -27.22
C MET A 280 25.12 4.57 -27.77
N TRP A 281 25.70 4.48 -28.99
CA TRP A 281 25.98 5.66 -29.79
C TRP A 281 24.87 5.90 -30.81
N ASP A 282 24.49 7.14 -31.04
CA ASP A 282 23.62 7.54 -32.13
C ASP A 282 24.14 8.76 -32.84
N ILE A 283 23.94 8.79 -34.17
CA ILE A 283 24.34 9.88 -35.06
C ILE A 283 23.09 10.47 -35.67
N ASN A 284 22.84 11.72 -35.39
CA ASN A 284 21.68 12.44 -35.89
C ASN A 284 22.10 13.35 -37.07
N CYS A 285 21.88 12.89 -38.29
CA CYS A 285 22.07 13.66 -39.54
C CYS A 285 21.29 13.05 -40.70
N SER A 286 21.07 13.83 -41.76
CA SER A 286 20.40 13.41 -43.00
C SER A 286 21.29 12.58 -43.95
N PHE A 287 22.59 12.56 -43.68
CA PHE A 287 23.61 11.92 -44.53
C PHE A 287 24.38 10.80 -43.80
N LYS A 288 23.73 10.11 -42.88
CA LYS A 288 24.32 9.02 -42.08
C LYS A 288 24.96 7.93 -42.94
N ASP A 289 24.39 7.65 -44.07
CA ASP A 289 24.89 6.60 -45.02
C ASP A 289 26.25 6.96 -45.67
N LYS A 290 26.66 8.22 -45.63
CA LYS A 290 27.94 8.70 -46.16
C LYS A 290 29.07 8.75 -45.11
N LEU A 291 28.69 8.51 -43.82
CA LEU A 291 29.65 8.43 -42.74
C LEU A 291 30.17 6.99 -42.60
N VAL A 292 31.48 6.83 -42.55
CA VAL A 292 32.08 5.53 -42.23
C VAL A 292 32.33 5.45 -40.73
N THR A 293 31.59 4.58 -40.06
CA THR A 293 31.64 4.41 -38.59
C THR A 293 32.20 3.05 -38.22
N THR A 294 32.99 3.01 -37.17
CA THR A 294 33.48 1.76 -36.55
C THR A 294 33.31 1.87 -35.04
N GLU A 295 32.42 1.05 -34.49
CA GLU A 295 32.18 0.99 -33.07
C GLU A 295 32.97 -0.15 -32.42
N ASN A 296 33.44 0.10 -31.21
CA ASN A 296 34.05 -0.86 -30.30
C ASN A 296 33.55 -0.62 -28.88
N ASP A 297 33.93 -1.51 -27.95
CA ASP A 297 33.42 -1.57 -26.56
C ASP A 297 33.27 -0.22 -25.86
N ASN A 298 34.14 0.75 -26.09
CA ASN A 298 34.07 2.05 -25.39
C ASN A 298 34.38 3.25 -26.31
N TYR A 299 34.42 3.08 -27.62
CA TYR A 299 34.66 4.20 -28.53
C TYR A 299 34.00 4.01 -29.89
N ILE A 300 33.73 5.12 -30.56
CA ILE A 300 33.34 5.16 -31.97
C ILE A 300 34.41 5.92 -32.77
N LYS A 301 34.72 5.40 -33.96
CA LYS A 301 35.54 6.12 -34.94
C LYS A 301 34.67 6.52 -36.11
N ILE A 302 34.79 7.77 -36.53
CA ILE A 302 34.03 8.34 -37.65
C ILE A 302 34.96 8.98 -38.64
N SER A 303 34.73 8.69 -39.92
CA SER A 303 35.38 9.35 -41.05
C SER A 303 34.40 9.66 -42.17
N VAL A 304 34.74 10.60 -43.00
CA VAL A 304 33.96 11.07 -44.15
C VAL A 304 34.90 11.12 -45.39
N ASP A 305 34.40 10.60 -46.51
CA ASP A 305 35.11 10.64 -47.79
C ASP A 305 34.17 11.21 -48.90
N ASP A 306 33.56 12.34 -48.60
CA ASP A 306 32.63 13.02 -49.52
C ASP A 306 32.76 14.54 -49.39
N ASP A 307 33.39 15.18 -50.36
CA ASP A 307 33.63 16.63 -50.36
C ASP A 307 32.34 17.44 -50.48
N SER A 308 31.21 16.81 -50.87
CA SER A 308 29.91 17.48 -50.91
C SER A 308 29.36 17.81 -49.52
N LEU A 309 29.94 17.22 -48.47
CA LEU A 309 29.54 17.42 -47.08
C LEU A 309 30.42 18.44 -46.33
N ILE A 310 31.37 19.08 -47.02
CA ILE A 310 32.20 20.11 -46.42
C ILE A 310 31.34 21.32 -46.05
N GLY A 311 31.39 21.71 -44.73
CA GLY A 311 30.56 22.77 -44.16
C GLY A 311 29.25 22.27 -43.52
N GLU A 312 28.94 20.96 -43.60
CA GLU A 312 27.84 20.34 -42.89
C GLU A 312 28.26 19.94 -41.47
N GLU A 313 27.28 19.89 -40.58
CA GLU A 313 27.44 19.48 -39.16
C GLU A 313 26.55 18.30 -38.86
N PHE A 314 26.94 17.48 -37.88
CA PHE A 314 26.10 16.43 -37.33
C PHE A 314 26.28 16.28 -35.84
N GLU A 315 25.28 15.76 -35.20
CA GLU A 315 25.26 15.53 -33.74
C GLU A 315 25.59 14.06 -33.45
N LEU A 316 26.62 13.84 -32.61
CA LEU A 316 26.96 12.54 -32.04
C LEU A 316 26.45 12.47 -30.62
N THR A 317 25.55 11.53 -30.34
CA THR A 317 24.91 11.34 -29.06
C THR A 317 25.38 10.04 -28.42
N LEU A 318 25.70 10.08 -27.12
CA LEU A 318 25.99 8.94 -26.28
C LEU A 318 24.91 8.83 -25.21
N THR A 319 24.20 7.71 -25.20
CA THR A 319 23.18 7.41 -24.19
C THR A 319 23.68 6.28 -23.29
N ALA A 320 23.62 6.43 -21.97
CA ALA A 320 23.97 5.41 -21.00
C ALA A 320 22.95 5.39 -19.85
N ASP A 321 22.36 4.23 -19.58
CA ASP A 321 21.38 4.01 -18.51
C ASP A 321 20.30 5.11 -18.42
N GLY A 322 19.83 5.61 -19.58
CA GLY A 322 18.79 6.63 -19.70
C GLY A 322 19.28 8.08 -19.69
N ASN A 323 20.56 8.35 -19.41
CA ASN A 323 21.15 9.69 -19.49
C ASN A 323 21.86 9.87 -20.84
N THR A 324 21.76 11.06 -21.42
CA THR A 324 22.30 11.39 -22.74
C THR A 324 23.26 12.55 -22.67
N THR A 325 24.31 12.50 -23.51
CA THR A 325 25.19 13.60 -23.80
C THR A 325 25.43 13.68 -25.31
N SER A 326 25.54 14.86 -25.86
CA SER A 326 25.78 15.05 -27.30
C SER A 326 26.88 16.07 -27.56
N ILE A 327 27.52 15.93 -28.72
CA ILE A 327 28.49 16.88 -29.26
C ILE A 327 28.17 17.11 -30.73
N THR A 328 28.38 18.36 -31.19
CA THR A 328 28.29 18.73 -32.60
C THR A 328 29.67 18.54 -33.27
N ILE A 329 29.69 17.92 -34.41
CA ILE A 329 30.88 17.63 -35.19
C ILE A 329 30.79 18.30 -36.58
N ASP A 330 31.80 19.09 -36.92
CA ASP A 330 31.89 19.84 -38.17
C ASP A 330 32.68 19.01 -39.21
N ILE A 331 32.23 19.02 -40.47
CA ILE A 331 32.99 18.45 -41.60
C ILE A 331 33.73 19.59 -42.30
N ILE A 332 35.01 19.49 -42.33
CA ILE A 332 35.88 20.52 -42.90
C ILE A 332 36.72 20.03 -44.05
N GLU A 333 37.25 20.93 -44.83
CA GLU A 333 38.16 20.65 -45.93
C GLU A 333 39.50 20.06 -45.42
N TYR A 334 40.11 19.21 -46.23
CA TYR A 334 41.35 18.48 -45.84
C TYR A 334 42.56 19.42 -45.72
N TYR A 335 42.59 20.57 -46.38
CA TYR A 335 43.72 21.53 -46.45
C TYR A 335 43.62 22.66 -45.44
#